data_02a938eb1fe7f0354c963f954282a4aa
#
_entry.id   02a938eb1fe7f0354c963f954282a4aa
#
_cell.length_a   1.000
_cell.length_b   1.000
_cell.length_c   1.000
_cell.angle_alpha   90.00
_cell.angle_beta   90.00
_cell.angle_gamma   90.00
#
_symmetry.space_group_name_H-M   'P 1'
#
loop_
_entity.id
_entity.type
_entity.pdbx_description
1 polymer ?
#
loop_
_entity_poly.entity_id
_entity_poly.type
_entity_poly.pdbx_seq_one_letter_code
_entity_poly.pdbx_strand_id
1 'polypeptide(L)'
;MECNRTHPAIISYGLYLYFSSRSLRLAAKCLESVIKRSHVSIWKWVQKYSNCANRFMTDRRLVREIFVDETLLRIDGQDYWLWIAYEPNLKSCLMMHLSRERTILVCYQFLRQLRNRYGSRKIIYTDGARRWYNDACKWLRLKHHVYNIGLKNLMERFVQQIKDRTECFDYHFPCRKQNCNRQHVWNWLKLFLLYLHTGTDSIQFIAFLVTDG
;
A
#
# COMPACT_ATOMS: atom_id res chain seq x y z
N MET A 1 16.38 18.54 29.56
CA MET A 1 15.29 17.58 29.29
C MET A 1 15.81 16.61 28.25
N GLU A 2 16.16 15.40 28.64
CA GLU A 2 16.52 14.34 27.70
C GLU A 2 15.28 14.04 26.82
N CYS A 3 15.43 14.30 25.54
CA CYS A 3 14.40 14.01 24.56
C CYS A 3 14.32 12.47 24.44
N ASN A 4 13.39 11.88 25.13
CA ASN A 4 13.22 10.40 25.24
C ASN A 4 12.78 9.82 23.90
N ARG A 5 13.68 9.84 22.91
CA ARG A 5 13.45 9.31 21.57
C ARG A 5 13.48 7.78 21.65
N THR A 6 12.40 7.18 21.17
CA THR A 6 12.34 5.72 21.02
C THR A 6 13.34 5.29 19.95
N HIS A 7 14.14 4.27 20.23
CA HIS A 7 15.12 3.74 19.27
C HIS A 7 14.42 3.25 17.99
N PRO A 8 14.98 3.48 16.79
CA PRO A 8 14.36 3.09 15.51
C PRO A 8 13.93 1.62 15.43
N ALA A 9 14.75 0.69 15.94
CA ALA A 9 14.39 -0.73 15.96
C ALA A 9 13.12 -1.02 16.77
N ILE A 10 12.92 -0.32 17.89
CA ILE A 10 11.71 -0.47 18.71
C ILE A 10 10.50 0.10 17.98
N ILE A 11 10.67 1.22 17.28
CA ILE A 11 9.60 1.81 16.44
C ILE A 11 9.19 0.82 15.35
N SER A 12 10.16 0.27 14.64
CA SER A 12 9.93 -0.71 13.57
C SER A 12 9.24 -1.96 14.09
N TYR A 13 9.68 -2.47 15.24
CA TYR A 13 9.05 -3.61 15.89
C TYR A 13 7.60 -3.29 16.33
N GLY A 14 7.36 -2.12 16.89
CA GLY A 14 5.99 -1.68 17.23
C GLY A 14 5.07 -1.55 16.02
N LEU A 15 5.58 -1.07 14.88
CA LEU A 15 4.85 -1.04 13.62
C LEU A 15 4.58 -2.46 13.08
N TYR A 16 5.57 -3.36 13.14
CA TYR A 16 5.38 -4.75 12.79
C TYR A 16 4.29 -5.41 13.63
N LEU A 17 4.34 -5.26 14.95
CA LEU A 17 3.32 -5.78 15.86
C LEU A 17 1.92 -5.25 15.51
N TYR A 18 1.82 -3.97 15.14
CA TYR A 18 0.54 -3.37 14.74
C TYR A 18 0.00 -4.00 13.45
N PHE A 19 0.81 -4.12 12.41
CA PHE A 19 0.34 -4.69 11.16
C PHE A 19 0.03 -6.20 11.29
N SER A 20 0.73 -6.92 12.15
CA SER A 20 0.46 -8.33 12.46
C SER A 20 -0.80 -8.53 13.30
N SER A 21 -0.95 -7.75 14.38
CA SER A 21 -2.05 -7.91 15.34
C SER A 21 -3.35 -7.20 14.96
N ARG A 22 -3.32 -6.35 13.95
CA ARG A 22 -4.46 -5.51 13.50
C ARG A 22 -5.00 -4.54 14.56
N SER A 23 -4.33 -4.38 15.69
CA SER A 23 -4.79 -3.57 16.81
C SER A 23 -3.67 -2.72 17.39
N LEU A 24 -3.85 -1.39 17.40
CA LEU A 24 -2.90 -0.46 18.03
C LEU A 24 -2.77 -0.71 19.54
N ARG A 25 -3.88 -1.08 20.21
CA ARG A 25 -3.87 -1.35 21.66
C ARG A 25 -3.15 -2.67 21.97
N LEU A 26 -3.41 -3.72 21.17
CA LEU A 26 -2.72 -5.00 21.34
C LEU A 26 -1.21 -4.85 21.03
N ALA A 27 -0.85 -4.15 19.98
CA ALA A 27 0.54 -3.86 19.66
C ALA A 27 1.24 -3.09 20.80
N ALA A 28 0.58 -2.10 21.39
CA ALA A 28 1.11 -1.38 22.53
C ALA A 28 1.30 -2.28 23.74
N LYS A 29 0.35 -3.19 24.02
CA LYS A 29 0.45 -4.17 25.11
C LYS A 29 1.59 -5.17 24.87
N CYS A 30 1.75 -5.68 23.67
CA CYS A 30 2.88 -6.55 23.33
C CYS A 30 4.23 -5.83 23.44
N LEU A 31 4.29 -4.56 23.03
CA LEU A 31 5.50 -3.75 23.11
C LEU A 31 5.91 -3.42 24.57
N GLU A 32 4.97 -3.49 25.52
CA GLU A 32 5.21 -3.15 26.92
C GLU A 32 6.27 -4.05 27.58
N SER A 33 6.47 -5.27 27.06
CA SER A 33 7.55 -6.15 27.52
C SER A 33 8.96 -5.61 27.24
N VAL A 34 9.09 -4.68 26.29
CA VAL A 34 10.37 -4.05 25.92
C VAL A 34 10.40 -2.59 26.38
N ILE A 35 9.35 -1.85 26.09
CA ILE A 35 9.19 -0.45 26.45
C ILE A 35 7.72 -0.05 26.52
N LYS A 36 7.34 0.68 27.55
CA LYS A 36 5.97 1.21 27.68
C LYS A 36 5.72 2.35 26.69
N ARG A 37 4.84 2.14 25.74
CA ARG A 37 4.39 3.15 24.77
C ARG A 37 2.88 3.05 24.57
N SER A 38 2.23 4.20 24.39
CA SER A 38 0.80 4.23 24.14
C SER A 38 0.46 3.82 22.70
N HIS A 39 -0.76 3.35 22.48
CA HIS A 39 -1.28 3.07 21.15
C HIS A 39 -1.28 4.31 20.24
N VAL A 40 -1.41 5.52 20.84
CA VAL A 40 -1.29 6.79 20.11
C VAL A 40 0.13 7.00 19.59
N SER A 41 1.16 6.56 20.33
CA SER A 41 2.56 6.63 19.86
C SER A 41 2.75 5.77 18.62
N ILE A 42 2.22 4.55 18.60
CA ILE A 42 2.29 3.66 17.43
C ILE A 42 1.58 4.28 16.23
N TRP A 43 0.40 4.88 16.43
CA TRP A 43 -0.30 5.61 15.37
C TRP A 43 0.53 6.79 14.82
N LYS A 44 1.16 7.57 15.69
CA LYS A 44 2.06 8.65 15.27
C LYS A 44 3.25 8.12 14.47
N TRP A 45 3.76 6.93 14.80
CA TRP A 45 4.82 6.29 14.04
C TRP A 45 4.36 5.86 12.65
N VAL A 46 3.13 5.31 12.51
CA VAL A 46 2.54 5.04 11.19
C VAL A 46 2.56 6.29 10.32
N GLN A 47 2.16 7.43 10.87
CA GLN A 47 2.12 8.68 10.12
C GLN A 47 3.52 9.21 9.78
N LYS A 48 4.44 9.15 10.73
CA LYS A 48 5.79 9.72 10.58
C LYS A 48 6.66 8.90 9.63
N TYR A 49 6.65 7.57 9.76
CA TYR A 49 7.56 6.68 9.03
C TYR A 49 7.01 6.15 7.71
N SER A 50 5.81 6.55 7.32
CA SER A 50 5.20 6.14 6.05
C SER A 50 6.05 6.49 4.82
N ASN A 51 6.86 7.55 4.89
CA ASN A 51 7.70 7.96 3.78
C ASN A 51 8.87 7.01 3.53
N CYS A 52 9.29 6.22 4.52
CA CYS A 52 10.28 5.16 4.33
C CYS A 52 9.81 4.15 3.28
N ALA A 53 8.51 3.83 3.26
CA ALA A 53 7.93 2.94 2.26
C ALA A 53 8.03 3.46 0.81
N ASN A 54 8.22 4.76 0.58
CA ASN A 54 8.43 5.29 -0.77
C ASN A 54 9.76 4.84 -1.39
N ARG A 55 10.73 4.45 -0.56
CA ARG A 55 12.05 3.95 -0.99
C ARG A 55 11.99 2.50 -1.41
N PHE A 56 10.94 1.79 -0.98
CA PHE A 56 10.72 0.43 -1.45
C PHE A 56 10.41 0.48 -2.95
N MET A 57 11.36 0.03 -3.73
CA MET A 57 11.25 0.00 -5.17
C MET A 57 11.69 -1.37 -5.69
N THR A 58 10.77 -2.06 -6.32
CA THR A 58 11.11 -3.26 -7.07
C THR A 58 12.08 -2.90 -8.20
N ASP A 59 13.17 -3.66 -8.34
CA ASP A 59 14.11 -3.45 -9.45
C ASP A 59 13.38 -3.55 -10.78
N ARG A 60 13.46 -2.48 -11.56
CA ARG A 60 12.84 -2.37 -12.89
C ARG A 60 13.19 -3.55 -13.82
N ARG A 61 14.39 -4.14 -13.67
CA ARG A 61 14.84 -5.26 -14.48
C ARG A 61 14.09 -6.54 -14.19
N LEU A 62 13.64 -6.73 -12.95
CA LEU A 62 12.91 -7.91 -12.50
C LEU A 62 11.43 -7.87 -12.90
N VAL A 63 10.86 -6.68 -13.08
CA VAL A 63 9.46 -6.52 -13.47
C VAL A 63 9.29 -6.95 -14.92
N ARG A 64 8.41 -7.90 -15.17
CA ARG A 64 8.07 -8.41 -16.50
C ARG A 64 6.66 -8.03 -16.90
N GLU A 65 5.72 -8.30 -16.04
CA GLU A 65 4.29 -8.14 -16.24
C GLU A 65 3.74 -7.24 -15.14
N ILE A 66 2.77 -6.40 -15.47
CA ILE A 66 2.17 -5.48 -14.52
C ILE A 66 0.66 -5.68 -14.56
N PHE A 67 0.13 -6.18 -13.48
CA PHE A 67 -1.31 -6.32 -13.29
C PHE A 67 -1.84 -5.03 -12.68
N VAL A 68 -2.87 -4.49 -13.30
CA VAL A 68 -3.50 -3.24 -12.87
C VAL A 68 -4.97 -3.51 -12.58
N ASP A 69 -5.38 -3.06 -11.42
CA ASP A 69 -6.78 -3.10 -11.00
C ASP A 69 -7.09 -1.87 -10.14
N GLU A 70 -8.36 -1.56 -9.96
CA GLU A 70 -8.82 -0.53 -9.06
C GLU A 70 -9.91 -1.05 -8.14
N THR A 71 -9.87 -0.60 -6.89
CA THR A 71 -10.87 -0.96 -5.89
C THR A 71 -11.41 0.28 -5.18
N LEU A 72 -12.69 0.22 -4.82
CA LEU A 72 -13.33 1.27 -4.04
C LEU A 72 -12.92 1.17 -2.58
N LEU A 73 -12.48 2.27 -1.99
CA LEU A 73 -12.30 2.46 -0.56
C LEU A 73 -13.23 3.56 -0.08
N ARG A 74 -13.94 3.31 1.02
CA ARG A 74 -14.70 4.33 1.69
C ARG A 74 -13.90 4.90 2.85
N ILE A 75 -13.70 6.22 2.84
CA ILE A 75 -12.90 6.94 3.82
C ILE A 75 -13.73 8.10 4.34
N ASP A 76 -14.12 8.05 5.61
CA ASP A 76 -14.95 9.07 6.25
C ASP A 76 -16.27 9.36 5.47
N GLY A 77 -16.95 8.29 5.08
CA GLY A 77 -18.19 8.37 4.29
C GLY A 77 -18.02 8.81 2.83
N GLN A 78 -16.79 9.01 2.37
CA GLN A 78 -16.49 9.43 0.99
C GLN A 78 -15.83 8.34 0.20
N ASP A 79 -16.23 8.17 -1.05
CA ASP A 79 -15.70 7.16 -1.96
C ASP A 79 -14.38 7.63 -2.59
N TYR A 80 -13.39 6.73 -2.55
CA TYR A 80 -12.09 6.88 -3.19
C TYR A 80 -11.75 5.62 -3.97
N TRP A 81 -11.09 5.80 -5.09
CA TRP A 81 -10.59 4.70 -5.91
C TRP A 81 -9.11 4.49 -5.64
N LEU A 82 -8.76 3.30 -5.18
CA LEU A 82 -7.38 2.86 -5.03
C LEU A 82 -6.98 2.09 -6.28
N TRP A 83 -6.09 2.68 -7.08
CA TRP A 83 -5.47 2.08 -8.24
C TRP A 83 -4.22 1.34 -7.77
N ILE A 84 -4.03 0.12 -8.26
CA ILE A 84 -2.97 -0.78 -7.81
C ILE A 84 -2.27 -1.34 -9.03
N ALA A 85 -0.94 -1.33 -9.01
CA ALA A 85 -0.11 -2.07 -9.95
C ALA A 85 0.67 -3.15 -9.21
N TYR A 86 0.58 -4.38 -9.64
CA TYR A 86 1.11 -5.56 -8.97
C TYR A 86 1.90 -6.44 -9.94
N GLU A 87 3.07 -6.94 -9.52
CA GLU A 87 3.83 -7.96 -10.26
C GLU A 87 3.63 -9.31 -9.58
N PRO A 88 2.93 -10.25 -10.22
CA PRO A 88 2.52 -11.50 -9.58
C PRO A 88 3.69 -12.45 -9.27
N ASN A 89 4.71 -12.51 -10.14
CA ASN A 89 5.84 -13.41 -9.94
C ASN A 89 6.74 -12.94 -8.78
N LEU A 90 6.85 -11.65 -8.60
CA LEU A 90 7.60 -11.04 -7.49
C LEU A 90 6.73 -10.85 -6.24
N LYS A 91 5.43 -11.13 -6.34
CA LYS A 91 4.43 -10.84 -5.28
C LYS A 91 4.56 -9.41 -4.74
N SER A 92 4.84 -8.47 -5.64
CA SER A 92 5.20 -7.09 -5.28
C SER A 92 4.19 -6.08 -5.78
N CYS A 93 3.73 -5.22 -4.90
CA CYS A 93 3.00 -4.02 -5.29
C CYS A 93 3.99 -2.98 -5.82
N LEU A 94 3.88 -2.68 -7.09
CA LEU A 94 4.79 -1.78 -7.79
C LEU A 94 4.45 -0.30 -7.59
N MET A 95 3.16 0.01 -7.55
CA MET A 95 2.67 1.37 -7.42
C MET A 95 1.20 1.37 -6.98
N MET A 96 0.83 2.41 -6.26
CA MET A 96 -0.55 2.75 -5.94
C MET A 96 -0.85 4.20 -6.26
N HIS A 97 -2.14 4.47 -6.43
CA HIS A 97 -2.65 5.83 -6.50
C HIS A 97 -4.06 5.90 -5.89
N LEU A 98 -4.36 6.98 -5.17
CA LEU A 98 -5.67 7.20 -4.56
C LEU A 98 -6.32 8.43 -5.20
N SER A 99 -7.47 8.23 -5.84
CA SER A 99 -8.22 9.28 -6.51
C SER A 99 -9.67 9.34 -6.03
N ARG A 100 -10.32 10.48 -6.18
CA ARG A 100 -11.77 10.62 -6.01
C ARG A 100 -12.54 10.09 -7.21
N GLU A 101 -11.96 10.23 -8.37
CA GLU A 101 -12.59 9.91 -9.64
C GLU A 101 -12.06 8.58 -10.19
N ARG A 102 -12.95 7.87 -10.87
CA ARG A 102 -12.64 6.68 -11.66
C ARG A 102 -12.85 7.02 -13.13
N THR A 103 -11.86 7.71 -13.71
CA THR A 103 -11.92 8.22 -15.08
C THR A 103 -10.75 7.73 -15.93
N ILE A 104 -10.91 7.82 -17.26
CA ILE A 104 -9.84 7.51 -18.21
C ILE A 104 -8.60 8.39 -17.99
N LEU A 105 -8.76 9.64 -17.54
CA LEU A 105 -7.65 10.55 -17.28
C LEU A 105 -6.81 10.09 -16.10
N VAL A 106 -7.46 9.63 -15.03
CA VAL A 106 -6.75 9.07 -13.86
C VAL A 106 -6.04 7.78 -14.27
N CYS A 107 -6.70 6.90 -15.02
CA CYS A 107 -6.09 5.69 -15.58
C CYS A 107 -4.84 6.03 -16.41
N TYR A 108 -4.96 6.97 -17.33
CA TYR A 108 -3.84 7.42 -18.17
C TYR A 108 -2.67 7.94 -17.35
N GLN A 109 -2.93 8.81 -16.36
CA GLN A 109 -1.89 9.35 -15.48
C GLN A 109 -1.19 8.24 -14.68
N PHE A 110 -1.95 7.28 -14.17
CA PHE A 110 -1.43 6.12 -13.45
C PHE A 110 -0.53 5.27 -14.33
N LEU A 111 -1.01 4.88 -15.51
CA LEU A 111 -0.23 4.09 -16.48
C LEU A 111 1.00 4.85 -17.02
N ARG A 112 0.89 6.16 -17.20
CA ARG A 112 2.04 7.01 -17.58
C ARG A 112 3.14 6.98 -16.52
N GLN A 113 2.78 7.05 -15.25
CA GLN A 113 3.75 6.94 -14.15
C GLN A 113 4.40 5.56 -14.13
N LEU A 114 3.62 4.48 -14.32
CA LEU A 114 4.16 3.11 -14.44
C LEU A 114 5.13 2.98 -15.60
N ARG A 115 4.75 3.48 -16.78
CA ARG A 115 5.62 3.50 -17.97
C ARG A 115 6.94 4.24 -17.71
N ASN A 116 6.87 5.41 -17.09
CA ASN A 116 8.06 6.20 -16.76
C ASN A 116 9.00 5.45 -15.81
N ARG A 117 8.42 4.73 -14.84
CA ARG A 117 9.17 4.03 -13.79
C ARG A 117 9.75 2.70 -14.29
N TYR A 118 8.96 1.89 -15.01
CA TYR A 118 9.31 0.53 -15.39
C TYR A 118 9.62 0.35 -16.87
N GLY A 119 9.35 1.35 -17.70
CA GLY A 119 9.59 1.37 -19.12
C GLY A 119 8.38 0.92 -19.97
N SER A 120 8.47 1.16 -21.28
CA SER A 120 7.36 0.91 -22.22
C SER A 120 7.26 -0.54 -22.72
N ARG A 121 8.23 -1.39 -22.42
CA ARG A 121 8.28 -2.79 -22.91
C ARG A 121 7.49 -3.75 -22.01
N LYS A 122 6.94 -3.28 -20.89
CA LYS A 122 6.18 -4.12 -19.96
C LYS A 122 4.78 -4.36 -20.49
N ILE A 123 4.23 -5.54 -20.18
CA ILE A 123 2.88 -5.91 -20.56
C ILE A 123 1.96 -5.50 -19.40
N ILE A 124 0.91 -4.78 -19.73
CA ILE A 124 -0.13 -4.39 -18.78
C ILE A 124 -1.27 -5.39 -18.89
N TYR A 125 -1.63 -6.01 -17.78
CA TYR A 125 -2.79 -6.90 -17.67
C TYR A 125 -3.89 -6.25 -16.85
N THR A 126 -5.14 -6.37 -17.31
CA THR A 126 -6.33 -5.89 -16.59
C THR A 126 -7.46 -6.91 -16.72
N ASP A 127 -8.55 -6.72 -15.97
CA ASP A 127 -9.74 -7.56 -16.03
C ASP A 127 -10.56 -7.40 -17.33
N GLY A 128 -10.22 -6.40 -18.16
CA GLY A 128 -10.93 -6.11 -19.39
C GLY A 128 -12.31 -5.47 -19.21
N ALA A 129 -12.77 -5.26 -17.97
CA ALA A 129 -14.10 -4.75 -17.68
C ALA A 129 -14.32 -3.31 -18.17
N ARG A 130 -13.24 -2.56 -18.39
CA ARG A 130 -13.29 -1.16 -18.78
C ARG A 130 -12.49 -0.87 -20.05
N ARG A 131 -13.12 -0.30 -21.04
CA ARG A 131 -12.48 0.10 -22.32
C ARG A 131 -11.34 1.10 -22.12
N TRP A 132 -11.42 1.96 -21.12
CA TRP A 132 -10.40 3.00 -20.89
C TRP A 132 -8.97 2.47 -20.66
N TYR A 133 -8.81 1.25 -20.14
CA TYR A 133 -7.48 0.65 -20.02
C TYR A 133 -6.85 0.43 -21.39
N ASN A 134 -7.62 -0.11 -22.33
CA ASN A 134 -7.18 -0.33 -23.70
C ASN A 134 -6.79 0.99 -24.38
N ASP A 135 -7.64 2.01 -24.24
CA ASP A 135 -7.42 3.31 -24.87
C ASP A 135 -6.21 4.04 -24.26
N ALA A 136 -6.09 4.05 -22.92
CA ALA A 136 -4.96 4.63 -22.25
C ALA A 136 -3.63 3.90 -22.58
N CYS A 137 -3.65 2.57 -22.69
CA CYS A 137 -2.49 1.79 -23.13
C CYS A 137 -2.09 2.11 -24.57
N LYS A 138 -3.06 2.23 -25.48
CA LYS A 138 -2.82 2.65 -26.88
C LYS A 138 -2.14 4.03 -26.95
N TRP A 139 -2.66 5.03 -26.23
CA TRP A 139 -2.08 6.38 -26.18
C TRP A 139 -0.66 6.39 -25.64
N LEU A 140 -0.39 5.49 -24.68
CA LEU A 140 0.94 5.34 -24.08
C LEU A 140 1.86 4.37 -24.82
N ARG A 141 1.40 3.75 -25.93
CA ARG A 141 2.15 2.72 -26.66
C ARG A 141 2.60 1.57 -25.75
N LEU A 142 1.73 1.15 -24.82
CA LEU A 142 1.92 0.00 -23.95
C LEU A 142 1.23 -1.22 -24.53
N LYS A 143 1.81 -2.41 -24.36
CA LYS A 143 1.14 -3.68 -24.67
C LYS A 143 0.09 -3.95 -23.59
N HIS A 144 -1.13 -4.25 -24.00
CA HIS A 144 -2.26 -4.52 -23.10
C HIS A 144 -2.85 -5.88 -23.39
N HIS A 145 -3.09 -6.66 -22.34
CA HIS A 145 -3.81 -7.93 -22.38
C HIS A 145 -4.85 -7.99 -21.28
N VAL A 146 -5.91 -8.75 -21.55
CA VAL A 146 -6.86 -9.12 -20.50
C VAL A 146 -6.37 -10.40 -19.86
N TYR A 147 -6.29 -10.45 -18.52
CA TYR A 147 -5.82 -11.63 -17.83
C TYR A 147 -6.86 -12.76 -17.82
N ASN A 148 -6.37 -14.00 -17.80
CA ASN A 148 -7.21 -15.19 -17.68
C ASN A 148 -7.71 -15.38 -16.23
N ILE A 149 -8.61 -16.34 -16.03
CA ILE A 149 -9.25 -16.62 -14.72
C ILE A 149 -8.23 -16.90 -13.61
N GLY A 150 -7.15 -17.63 -13.87
CA GLY A 150 -6.15 -17.97 -12.85
C GLY A 150 -5.38 -16.74 -12.35
N LEU A 151 -5.02 -15.84 -13.25
CA LEU A 151 -4.32 -14.59 -12.94
C LEU A 151 -5.26 -13.58 -12.26
N LYS A 152 -6.55 -13.59 -12.60
CA LYS A 152 -7.58 -12.82 -11.94
C LYS A 152 -7.64 -13.13 -10.45
N ASN A 153 -7.65 -14.42 -10.09
CA ASN A 153 -7.70 -14.86 -8.70
C ASN A 153 -6.51 -14.36 -7.86
N LEU A 154 -5.32 -14.20 -8.45
CA LEU A 154 -4.16 -13.64 -7.75
C LEU A 154 -4.36 -12.16 -7.40
N MET A 155 -4.86 -11.39 -8.36
CA MET A 155 -5.13 -9.97 -8.15
C MET A 155 -6.28 -9.76 -7.14
N GLU A 156 -7.34 -10.55 -7.26
CA GLU A 156 -8.46 -10.51 -6.31
C GLU A 156 -8.01 -10.81 -4.88
N ARG A 157 -7.15 -11.83 -4.66
CA ARG A 157 -6.60 -12.14 -3.33
C ARG A 157 -5.78 -10.98 -2.77
N PHE A 158 -4.95 -10.35 -3.60
CA PHE A 158 -4.16 -9.20 -3.18
C PHE A 158 -5.06 -8.01 -2.80
N VAL A 159 -6.04 -7.69 -3.63
CA VAL A 159 -7.04 -6.65 -3.36
C VAL A 159 -7.84 -6.98 -2.11
N GLN A 160 -8.22 -8.25 -1.91
CA GLN A 160 -8.96 -8.68 -0.72
C GLN A 160 -8.16 -8.47 0.57
N GLN A 161 -6.86 -8.75 0.57
CA GLN A 161 -6.00 -8.46 1.73
C GLN A 161 -6.02 -6.97 2.11
N ILE A 162 -6.09 -6.08 1.12
CA ILE A 162 -6.23 -4.64 1.35
C ILE A 162 -7.63 -4.34 1.91
N LYS A 163 -8.68 -4.86 1.29
CA LYS A 163 -10.08 -4.64 1.71
C LYS A 163 -10.32 -5.08 3.14
N ASP A 164 -9.91 -6.28 3.51
CA ASP A 164 -10.08 -6.83 4.86
C ASP A 164 -9.47 -5.95 5.96
N ARG A 165 -8.50 -5.12 5.58
CA ARG A 165 -7.84 -4.17 6.49
C ARG A 165 -8.42 -2.77 6.41
N THR A 166 -9.04 -2.40 5.30
CA THR A 166 -9.57 -1.07 5.05
C THR A 166 -11.06 -0.93 5.36
N GLU A 167 -11.80 -2.03 5.54
CA GLU A 167 -13.16 -2.02 6.09
C GLU A 167 -13.25 -1.29 7.45
N CYS A 168 -12.14 -1.29 8.19
CA CYS A 168 -12.04 -0.55 9.46
C CYS A 168 -12.03 0.98 9.28
N PHE A 169 -11.79 1.51 8.09
CA PHE A 169 -11.63 2.96 7.88
C PHE A 169 -12.93 3.74 7.99
N ASP A 170 -14.07 3.09 7.75
CA ASP A 170 -15.38 3.75 7.87
C ASP A 170 -15.79 3.97 9.33
N TYR A 171 -15.42 3.08 10.24
CA TYR A 171 -15.97 3.08 11.60
C TYR A 171 -14.94 3.11 12.72
N HIS A 172 -13.73 2.63 12.51
CA HIS A 172 -12.75 2.38 13.58
C HIS A 172 -11.36 2.94 13.35
N PHE A 173 -11.13 3.62 12.24
CA PHE A 173 -9.84 4.24 12.02
C PHE A 173 -9.63 5.36 13.05
N PRO A 174 -8.39 5.60 13.54
CA PRO A 174 -8.13 6.59 14.60
C PRO A 174 -8.56 8.03 14.29
N CYS A 175 -9.15 8.26 13.13
CA CYS A 175 -9.65 9.56 12.69
C CYS A 175 -11.11 9.85 13.06
N ARG A 176 -11.85 8.93 13.69
CA ARG A 176 -13.29 9.01 13.90
C ARG A 176 -13.80 10.30 14.56
N LYS A 177 -12.96 10.97 15.34
CA LYS A 177 -13.34 12.23 16.03
C LYS A 177 -12.81 13.50 15.36
N GLN A 178 -11.99 13.38 14.30
CA GLN A 178 -11.21 14.49 13.76
C GLN A 178 -11.16 14.53 12.23
N ASN A 179 -12.22 14.15 11.54
CA ASN A 179 -12.28 14.10 10.08
C ASN A 179 -11.12 13.29 9.51
N CYS A 180 -11.36 12.06 9.07
CA CYS A 180 -10.33 11.16 8.56
C CYS A 180 -9.59 11.83 7.39
N ASN A 181 -8.37 12.25 7.64
CA ASN A 181 -7.58 12.91 6.62
C ASN A 181 -7.11 11.86 5.60
N ARG A 182 -7.40 12.08 4.31
CA ARG A 182 -6.93 11.27 3.19
C ARG A 182 -5.42 10.96 3.30
N GLN A 183 -4.61 11.91 3.77
CA GLN A 183 -3.19 11.73 3.95
C GLN A 183 -2.86 10.67 5.00
N HIS A 184 -3.65 10.59 6.08
CA HIS A 184 -3.46 9.56 7.10
C HIS A 184 -3.70 8.15 6.55
N VAL A 185 -4.75 7.98 5.73
CA VAL A 185 -5.04 6.71 5.08
C VAL A 185 -3.96 6.35 4.08
N TRP A 186 -3.50 7.34 3.29
CA TRP A 186 -2.40 7.15 2.35
C TRP A 186 -1.10 6.71 3.03
N ASN A 187 -0.75 7.34 4.14
CA ASN A 187 0.41 6.98 4.94
C ASN A 187 0.30 5.55 5.47
N TRP A 188 -0.88 5.17 5.95
CA TRP A 188 -1.14 3.83 6.42
C TRP A 188 -1.01 2.80 5.29
N LEU A 189 -1.63 3.05 4.13
CA LEU A 189 -1.56 2.18 2.96
C LEU A 189 -0.11 1.92 2.53
N LYS A 190 0.72 2.94 2.50
CA LYS A 190 2.14 2.80 2.13
C LYS A 190 2.87 1.81 3.04
N LEU A 191 2.74 1.95 4.36
CA LEU A 191 3.38 1.03 5.30
C LEU A 191 2.75 -0.36 5.29
N PHE A 192 1.43 -0.45 5.11
CA PHE A 192 0.76 -1.73 5.01
C PHE A 192 1.24 -2.52 3.80
N LEU A 193 1.45 -1.87 2.66
CA LEU A 193 1.99 -2.53 1.49
C LEU A 193 3.46 -2.95 1.67
N LEU A 194 4.26 -2.14 2.34
CA LEU A 194 5.60 -2.55 2.72
C LEU A 194 5.55 -3.82 3.58
N TYR A 195 4.66 -3.86 4.57
CA TYR A 195 4.44 -5.04 5.41
C TYR A 195 4.00 -6.27 4.60
N LEU A 196 3.07 -6.11 3.64
CA LEU A 196 2.65 -7.21 2.77
C LEU A 196 3.77 -7.72 1.86
N HIS A 197 4.64 -6.82 1.41
CA HIS A 197 5.75 -7.16 0.54
C HIS A 197 6.87 -7.91 1.28
N THR A 198 7.25 -7.46 2.47
CA THR A 198 8.25 -8.15 3.30
C THR A 198 7.71 -9.46 3.88
N GLY A 199 6.42 -9.72 3.69
CA GLY A 199 5.73 -10.89 4.24
C GLY A 199 5.60 -10.81 5.76
N THR A 200 5.40 -11.97 6.39
CA THR A 200 5.41 -12.10 7.85
C THR A 200 6.83 -12.12 8.44
N ASP A 201 7.85 -11.91 7.62
CA ASP A 201 9.24 -11.84 8.08
C ASP A 201 9.49 -10.51 8.80
N SER A 202 9.47 -10.59 10.13
CA SER A 202 9.71 -9.45 11.00
C SER A 202 11.08 -8.82 10.78
N ILE A 203 12.09 -9.64 10.47
CA ILE A 203 13.48 -9.17 10.30
C ILE A 203 13.58 -8.28 9.07
N GLN A 204 13.01 -8.69 7.94
CA GLN A 204 13.04 -7.89 6.71
C GLN A 204 12.28 -6.58 6.87
N PHE A 205 11.09 -6.60 7.48
CA PHE A 205 10.31 -5.40 7.75
C PHE A 205 11.03 -4.43 8.68
N ILE A 206 11.61 -4.95 9.77
CA ILE A 206 12.35 -4.15 10.75
C ILE A 206 13.62 -3.58 10.13
N ALA A 207 14.41 -4.42 9.44
CA ALA A 207 15.66 -3.99 8.79
C ALA A 207 15.40 -2.85 7.81
N PHE A 208 14.36 -2.96 6.97
CA PHE A 208 14.02 -1.93 6.00
C PHE A 208 13.72 -0.55 6.64
N LEU A 209 13.09 -0.53 7.81
CA LEU A 209 12.75 0.71 8.50
C LEU A 209 13.90 1.28 9.33
N VAL A 210 14.87 0.44 9.74
CA VAL A 210 16.00 0.84 10.61
C VAL A 210 17.16 1.42 9.81
N THR A 211 17.43 0.92 8.60
CA THR A 211 18.56 1.37 7.78
C THR A 211 18.45 2.85 7.34
N ASP A 212 17.37 3.52 7.68
CA ASP A 212 17.01 4.84 7.18
C ASP A 212 16.58 5.85 8.27
N GLY A 213 16.75 5.56 9.53
CA GLY A 213 16.53 6.46 10.71
C GLY A 213 17.80 7.07 11.20
#